data_e2293fe669607bb5c3efe74b446c36db
#
_entry.id   e2293fe669607bb5c3efe74b446c36db
#
_cell.length_a   1.000
_cell.length_b   1.000
_cell.length_c   1.000
_cell.angle_alpha   90.00
_cell.angle_beta   90.00
_cell.angle_gamma   90.00
#
_symmetry.space_group_name_H-M   'P 1'
#
loop_
_entity.id
_entity.type
_entity.pdbx_description
1 polymer ?
#
loop_
_entity_poly.entity_id
_entity_poly.type
_entity_poly.pdbx_seq_one_letter_code
_entity_poly.pdbx_strand_id
1 'polypeptide(L)'
;MAHFRMQERELDLILLEELHAGNDFASWLAERIGLKGHRFTDAEHSVSAKLDAKWGETDVLAFFVRDTERVAVLIEDKIAASFQERQAERYHERGRALVSEGRATHYRTVLVAPKSYLRGVPADDP
;
A
#
# COMPACT_ATOMS: atom_id res chain seq x y z
N MET A 1 26.28 2.64 21.82
CA MET A 1 24.84 2.48 21.73
C MET A 1 24.46 1.69 20.47
N ALA A 2 23.66 0.67 20.65
CA ALA A 2 23.20 -0.11 19.52
C ALA A 2 22.12 0.65 18.78
N HIS A 3 22.24 0.70 17.48
CA HIS A 3 21.20 1.29 16.64
C HIS A 3 20.34 0.17 16.08
N PHE A 4 19.07 0.19 16.43
CA PHE A 4 18.12 -0.72 15.83
C PHE A 4 17.54 -0.07 14.58
N ARG A 5 17.70 -0.74 13.44
CA ARG A 5 17.15 -0.25 12.20
C ARG A 5 16.22 -1.31 11.63
N MET A 6 14.95 -0.98 11.53
CA MET A 6 13.97 -1.86 10.93
C MET A 6 14.15 -1.87 9.43
N GLN A 7 14.13 -3.06 8.83
CA GLN A 7 14.14 -3.22 7.40
C GLN A 7 12.73 -2.92 6.86
N GLU A 8 12.66 -2.42 5.64
CA GLU A 8 11.36 -2.17 5.00
C GLU A 8 10.52 -3.44 4.91
N ARG A 9 11.17 -4.57 4.63
CA ARG A 9 10.47 -5.85 4.57
C ARG A 9 9.86 -6.24 5.91
N GLU A 10 10.54 -5.93 7.01
CA GLU A 10 10.02 -6.20 8.35
C GLU A 10 8.76 -5.36 8.62
N LEU A 11 8.77 -4.11 8.16
CA LEU A 11 7.61 -3.24 8.29
C LEU A 11 6.44 -3.78 7.45
N ASP A 12 6.73 -4.28 6.24
CA ASP A 12 5.71 -4.91 5.40
C ASP A 12 5.01 -6.04 6.14
N LEU A 13 5.80 -6.90 6.79
CA LEU A 13 5.25 -8.04 7.53
C LEU A 13 4.44 -7.60 8.74
N ILE A 14 4.87 -6.56 9.44
CA ILE A 14 4.14 -6.00 10.57
C ILE A 14 2.79 -5.44 10.11
N LEU A 15 2.80 -4.69 9.02
CA LEU A 15 1.56 -4.13 8.47
C LEU A 15 0.59 -5.24 8.06
N LEU A 16 1.12 -6.28 7.43
CA LEU A 16 0.33 -7.43 7.02
C LEU A 16 -0.32 -8.11 8.23
N GLU A 17 0.47 -8.31 9.29
CA GLU A 17 -0.01 -8.88 10.53
C GLU A 17 -1.11 -8.04 11.17
N GLU A 18 -0.89 -6.74 11.25
CA GLU A 18 -1.87 -5.81 11.84
C GLU A 18 -3.17 -5.78 11.06
N LEU A 19 -3.10 -5.82 9.73
CA LEU A 19 -4.30 -5.88 8.90
C LEU A 19 -5.12 -7.14 9.17
N HIS A 20 -4.45 -8.28 9.37
CA HIS A 20 -5.12 -9.55 9.59
C HIS A 20 -5.51 -9.80 11.04
N ALA A 21 -4.87 -9.11 12.00
CA ALA A 21 -5.05 -9.41 13.42
C ALA A 21 -6.40 -8.96 13.98
N GLY A 22 -7.05 -7.99 13.35
CA GLY A 22 -8.32 -7.49 13.86
C GLY A 22 -8.82 -6.34 13.01
N ASN A 23 -9.89 -5.72 13.48
CA ASN A 23 -10.56 -4.68 12.70
C ASN A 23 -10.03 -3.28 12.95
N ASP A 24 -9.35 -3.05 14.08
CA ASP A 24 -9.00 -1.69 14.50
C ASP A 24 -8.05 -0.99 13.53
N PHE A 25 -6.95 -1.65 13.18
CA PHE A 25 -5.98 -1.05 12.27
C PHE A 25 -6.56 -0.90 10.86
N ALA A 26 -7.23 -1.94 10.38
CA ALA A 26 -7.82 -1.91 9.05
C ALA A 26 -8.88 -0.82 8.93
N SER A 27 -9.72 -0.68 9.95
CA SER A 27 -10.74 0.38 9.97
C SER A 27 -10.12 1.78 10.02
N TRP A 28 -9.08 1.92 10.82
CA TRP A 28 -8.35 3.18 10.90
C TRP A 28 -7.76 3.56 9.54
N LEU A 29 -7.11 2.59 8.89
CA LEU A 29 -6.52 2.83 7.57
C LEU A 29 -7.59 3.19 6.55
N ALA A 30 -8.68 2.44 6.51
CA ALA A 30 -9.78 2.69 5.58
C ALA A 30 -10.31 4.11 5.73
N GLU A 31 -10.51 4.55 6.96
CA GLU A 31 -10.99 5.90 7.20
C GLU A 31 -10.00 6.95 6.73
N ARG A 32 -8.70 6.73 6.96
CA ARG A 32 -7.65 7.67 6.55
C ARG A 32 -7.54 7.83 5.04
N ILE A 33 -7.83 6.81 4.29
CA ILE A 33 -7.67 6.83 2.83
C ILE A 33 -8.99 7.01 2.08
N GLY A 34 -10.04 7.40 2.79
CA GLY A 34 -11.31 7.70 2.16
C GLY A 34 -12.17 6.48 1.84
N LEU A 35 -11.95 5.38 2.54
CA LEU A 35 -12.70 4.15 2.34
C LEU A 35 -13.52 3.77 3.58
N LYS A 36 -13.98 4.77 4.33
CA LYS A 36 -14.83 4.50 5.49
C LYS A 36 -16.05 3.71 5.06
N GLY A 37 -16.35 2.64 5.79
CA GLY A 37 -17.45 1.76 5.44
C GLY A 37 -17.05 0.58 4.58
N HIS A 38 -15.85 0.59 4.03
CA HIS A 38 -15.30 -0.57 3.34
C HIS A 38 -14.71 -1.54 4.35
N ARG A 39 -14.84 -2.83 4.08
CA ARG A 39 -14.38 -3.88 4.97
C ARG A 39 -13.11 -4.52 4.42
N PHE A 40 -12.10 -4.66 5.27
CA PHE A 40 -10.88 -5.38 4.89
C PHE A 40 -11.20 -6.86 4.65
N THR A 41 -10.65 -7.41 3.56
CA THR A 41 -10.83 -8.83 3.24
C THR A 41 -9.53 -9.61 3.30
N ASP A 42 -8.50 -9.13 2.62
CA ASP A 42 -7.22 -9.84 2.58
C ASP A 42 -6.09 -8.90 2.16
N ALA A 43 -4.87 -9.34 2.45
CA ALA A 43 -3.67 -8.61 2.06
C ALA A 43 -2.53 -9.59 1.84
N GLU A 44 -1.58 -9.18 0.99
CA GLU A 44 -0.39 -9.95 0.71
C GLU A 44 0.78 -9.00 0.47
N HIS A 45 2.01 -9.50 0.58
CA HIS A 45 3.20 -8.66 0.42
C HIS A 45 4.00 -9.07 -0.81
N SER A 46 4.84 -8.15 -1.27
CA SER A 46 5.76 -8.38 -2.40
C SER A 46 5.03 -8.85 -3.65
N VAL A 47 3.97 -8.14 -4.03
CA VAL A 47 3.09 -8.55 -5.11
C VAL A 47 3.44 -7.82 -6.40
N SER A 48 3.59 -8.57 -7.50
CA SER A 48 3.74 -8.01 -8.83
C SER A 48 2.42 -8.10 -9.57
N ALA A 49 2.12 -7.08 -10.37
CA ALA A 49 1.01 -7.20 -11.30
C ALA A 49 1.35 -8.31 -12.29
N LYS A 50 0.43 -9.24 -12.46
CA LYS A 50 0.69 -10.47 -13.21
C LYS A 50 1.15 -10.22 -14.64
N LEU A 51 0.60 -9.21 -15.29
CA LEU A 51 0.88 -8.92 -16.68
C LEU A 51 2.03 -7.94 -16.88
N ASP A 52 2.50 -7.29 -15.82
CA ASP A 52 3.47 -6.22 -15.93
C ASP A 52 4.52 -6.25 -14.84
N ALA A 53 5.35 -7.30 -14.87
CA ALA A 53 6.51 -7.38 -13.98
C ALA A 53 7.41 -6.14 -14.10
N LYS A 54 7.38 -5.46 -15.23
CA LYS A 54 8.17 -4.25 -15.45
C LYS A 54 7.75 -3.09 -14.53
N TRP A 55 6.56 -3.12 -13.98
CA TRP A 55 6.10 -2.07 -13.06
C TRP A 55 6.61 -2.28 -11.64
N GLY A 56 7.29 -3.39 -11.38
CA GLY A 56 7.86 -3.70 -10.09
C GLY A 56 6.86 -4.33 -9.14
N GLU A 57 7.26 -4.45 -7.88
CA GLU A 57 6.45 -5.08 -6.85
C GLU A 57 5.80 -4.05 -5.96
N THR A 58 4.60 -4.37 -5.48
CA THR A 58 3.92 -3.61 -4.44
C THR A 58 4.32 -4.21 -3.10
N ASP A 59 4.76 -3.39 -2.16
CA ASP A 59 5.22 -3.88 -0.85
C ASP A 59 4.12 -4.60 -0.10
N VAL A 60 2.96 -3.96 0.04
CA VAL A 60 1.77 -4.58 0.63
C VAL A 60 0.58 -4.23 -0.23
N LEU A 61 -0.18 -5.24 -0.61
CA LEU A 61 -1.41 -5.09 -1.37
C LEU A 61 -2.58 -5.55 -0.52
N ALA A 62 -3.45 -4.63 -0.15
CA ALA A 62 -4.62 -4.93 0.67
C ALA A 62 -5.89 -4.71 -0.13
N PHE A 63 -6.94 -5.44 0.20
CA PHE A 63 -8.24 -5.29 -0.45
C PHE A 63 -9.32 -4.94 0.55
N PHE A 64 -10.15 -3.98 0.18
CA PHE A 64 -11.29 -3.54 0.97
C PHE A 64 -12.54 -3.59 0.10
N VAL A 65 -13.63 -4.05 0.65
CA VAL A 65 -14.87 -4.22 -0.12
C VAL A 65 -16.04 -3.49 0.52
N ARG A 66 -16.92 -3.01 -0.32
CA ARG A 66 -18.20 -2.45 0.07
C ARG A 66 -19.16 -2.68 -1.09
N ASP A 67 -20.23 -3.43 -0.84
CA ASP A 67 -21.19 -3.82 -1.87
C ASP A 67 -20.48 -4.52 -3.05
N THR A 68 -20.57 -3.97 -4.26
CA THR A 68 -19.90 -4.53 -5.44
C THR A 68 -18.51 -3.96 -5.66
N GLU A 69 -18.10 -3.03 -4.82
CA GLU A 69 -16.82 -2.34 -4.95
C GLU A 69 -15.71 -3.12 -4.24
N ARG A 70 -14.63 -3.37 -4.96
CA ARG A 70 -13.43 -3.99 -4.39
C ARG A 70 -12.26 -3.08 -4.68
N VAL A 71 -11.72 -2.48 -3.63
CA VAL A 71 -10.66 -1.50 -3.76
C VAL A 71 -9.31 -2.12 -3.41
N ALA A 72 -8.39 -2.05 -4.34
CA ALA A 72 -7.00 -2.47 -4.11
C ALA A 72 -6.25 -1.29 -3.51
N VAL A 73 -5.60 -1.51 -2.38
CA VAL A 73 -4.80 -0.49 -1.69
C VAL A 73 -3.33 -0.92 -1.78
N LEU A 74 -2.57 -0.17 -2.56
CA LEU A 74 -1.16 -0.45 -2.80
C LEU A 74 -0.33 0.39 -1.83
N ILE A 75 0.38 -0.27 -0.93
CA ILE A 75 1.13 0.39 0.13
C ILE A 75 2.61 0.28 -0.14
N GLU A 76 3.28 1.43 -0.17
CA GLU A 76 4.73 1.51 -0.29
C GLU A 76 5.31 1.89 1.06
N ASP A 77 6.27 1.10 1.54
CA ASP A 77 6.98 1.36 2.79
C ASP A 77 8.35 1.95 2.50
N LYS A 78 8.62 3.12 3.06
CA LYS A 78 9.90 3.81 2.90
C LYS A 78 10.47 4.17 4.26
N ILE A 79 11.57 3.55 4.65
CA ILE A 79 12.23 3.84 5.92
C ILE A 79 13.56 4.54 5.70
N ALA A 80 14.42 4.00 4.85
CA ALA A 80 15.77 4.49 4.66
C ALA A 80 16.07 4.96 3.25
N ALA A 81 15.44 4.37 2.25
CA ALA A 81 15.69 4.72 0.85
C ALA A 81 14.97 6.01 0.46
N SER A 82 15.55 6.75 -0.47
CA SER A 82 14.89 7.94 -1.02
C SER A 82 13.69 7.54 -1.87
N PHE A 83 12.68 8.40 -1.86
CA PHE A 83 11.53 8.22 -2.73
C PHE A 83 11.98 8.51 -4.18
N GLN A 84 11.90 7.51 -5.03
CA GLN A 84 12.33 7.60 -6.42
C GLN A 84 11.36 8.46 -7.21
N GLU A 85 11.90 9.19 -8.21
CA GLU A 85 11.11 10.13 -8.99
C GLU A 85 9.88 9.52 -9.63
N ARG A 86 9.93 8.28 -10.06
CA ARG A 86 8.80 7.65 -10.75
C ARG A 86 8.06 6.61 -9.93
N GLN A 87 8.28 6.56 -8.63
CA GLN A 87 7.63 5.54 -7.82
C GLN A 87 6.11 5.72 -7.74
N ALA A 88 5.64 6.96 -7.58
CA ALA A 88 4.21 7.22 -7.55
C ALA A 88 3.55 6.79 -8.86
N GLU A 89 4.19 7.13 -9.99
CA GLU A 89 3.70 6.76 -11.30
C GLU A 89 3.61 5.24 -11.47
N ARG A 90 4.65 4.53 -11.03
CA ARG A 90 4.66 3.06 -11.11
C ARG A 90 3.57 2.43 -10.25
N TYR A 91 3.31 3.00 -9.09
CA TYR A 91 2.23 2.51 -8.23
C TYR A 91 0.87 2.70 -8.89
N HIS A 92 0.67 3.85 -9.55
CA HIS A 92 -0.58 4.08 -10.29
C HIS A 92 -0.72 3.11 -11.45
N GLU A 93 0.38 2.81 -12.17
CA GLU A 93 0.34 1.84 -13.24
C GLU A 93 -0.03 0.44 -12.74
N ARG A 94 0.52 0.04 -11.59
CA ARG A 94 0.15 -1.24 -10.98
C ARG A 94 -1.30 -1.27 -10.54
N GLY A 95 -1.80 -0.15 -10.01
CA GLY A 95 -3.20 -0.04 -9.64
C GLY A 95 -4.13 -0.20 -10.83
N ARG A 96 -3.79 0.48 -11.92
CA ARG A 96 -4.56 0.36 -13.18
C ARG A 96 -4.53 -1.07 -13.71
N ALA A 97 -3.40 -1.74 -13.60
CA ALA A 97 -3.27 -3.13 -14.06
C ALA A 97 -4.17 -4.05 -13.25
N LEU A 98 -4.25 -3.86 -11.93
CA LEU A 98 -5.14 -4.67 -11.09
C LEU A 98 -6.60 -4.50 -11.48
N VAL A 99 -7.01 -3.28 -11.79
CA VAL A 99 -8.37 -3.02 -12.27
C VAL A 99 -8.58 -3.66 -13.63
N SER A 100 -7.62 -3.50 -14.53
CA SER A 100 -7.68 -4.07 -15.88
C SER A 100 -7.75 -5.59 -15.86
N GLU A 101 -7.05 -6.22 -14.90
CA GLU A 101 -7.05 -7.68 -14.72
C GLU A 101 -8.33 -8.19 -14.07
N GLY A 102 -9.21 -7.32 -13.63
CA GLY A 102 -10.42 -7.71 -12.94
C GLY A 102 -10.24 -8.08 -11.48
N ARG A 103 -9.08 -7.78 -10.90
CA ARG A 103 -8.81 -8.09 -9.48
C ARG A 103 -9.40 -7.04 -8.54
N ALA A 104 -9.70 -5.87 -9.04
CA ALA A 104 -10.29 -4.79 -8.27
C ALA A 104 -11.18 -3.94 -9.17
N THR A 105 -12.09 -3.18 -8.57
CA THR A 105 -12.89 -2.19 -9.30
C THR A 105 -12.25 -0.82 -9.23
N HIS A 106 -11.52 -0.55 -8.16
CA HIS A 106 -10.83 0.72 -7.91
C HIS A 106 -9.51 0.45 -7.22
N TYR A 107 -8.65 1.46 -7.15
CA TYR A 107 -7.41 1.35 -6.40
C TYR A 107 -7.08 2.64 -5.65
N ARG A 108 -6.23 2.52 -4.63
CA ARG A 108 -5.64 3.63 -3.89
C ARG A 108 -4.16 3.34 -3.70
N THR A 109 -3.35 4.37 -3.65
CA THR A 109 -1.93 4.24 -3.35
C THR A 109 -1.64 4.93 -2.02
N VAL A 110 -0.77 4.33 -1.20
CA VAL A 110 -0.46 4.83 0.14
C VAL A 110 1.04 4.76 0.36
N LEU A 111 1.61 5.83 0.88
CA LEU A 111 3.01 5.86 1.28
C LEU A 111 3.08 5.84 2.80
N VAL A 112 3.79 4.87 3.36
CA VAL A 112 4.07 4.78 4.78
C VAL A 112 5.55 5.06 4.99
N ALA A 113 5.86 6.14 5.72
CA ALA A 113 7.24 6.58 5.88
C ALA A 113 7.39 7.39 7.17
N PRO A 114 8.62 7.51 7.70
CA PRO A 114 8.85 8.40 8.83
C PRO A 114 8.49 9.84 8.48
N LYS A 115 8.05 10.58 9.49
CA LYS A 115 7.65 11.97 9.33
C LYS A 115 8.73 12.82 8.67
N SER A 116 9.98 12.58 9.04
CA SER A 116 11.12 13.30 8.45
C SER A 116 11.27 13.06 6.95
N TYR A 117 10.97 11.85 6.51
CA TYR A 117 11.01 11.50 5.10
C TYR A 117 9.92 12.25 4.31
N LEU A 118 8.71 12.31 4.87
CA LEU A 118 7.54 12.90 4.21
C LEU A 118 7.69 14.39 3.91
N ARG A 119 8.62 15.08 4.58
CA ARG A 119 8.86 16.51 4.33
C ARG A 119 9.31 16.81 2.91
N GLY A 120 9.94 15.84 2.24
CA GLY A 120 10.43 16.03 0.89
C GLY A 120 9.48 15.49 -0.18
N VAL A 121 8.30 15.01 0.20
CA VAL A 121 7.35 14.38 -0.71
C VAL A 121 6.30 15.41 -1.13
N PRO A 122 6.03 15.55 -2.45
CA PRO A 122 4.96 16.45 -2.90
C PRO A 122 3.62 16.09 -2.27
N ALA A 123 2.78 17.08 -2.04
CA ALA A 123 1.53 16.91 -1.30
C ALA A 123 0.54 15.96 -1.97
N ASP A 124 0.61 15.80 -3.28
CA ASP A 124 -0.30 14.95 -4.05
C ASP A 124 0.24 13.53 -4.28
N ASP A 125 1.42 13.22 -3.76
CA ASP A 125 1.96 11.87 -3.86
C ASP A 125 1.36 10.97 -2.78
N PRO A 126 1.20 9.68 -3.07
CA PRO A 126 0.66 8.74 -2.11
C PRO A 126 1.55 8.49 -0.92
#